data_e5fe6e6f3f9ffa960849d9ca2ca1299e
#
_entry.id   e5fe6e6f3f9ffa960849d9ca2ca1299e
#
_cell.length_a   1.000
_cell.length_b   1.000
_cell.length_c   1.000
_cell.angle_alpha   90.00
_cell.angle_beta   90.00
_cell.angle_gamma   90.00
#
_symmetry.space_group_name_H-M   'P 1'
#
loop_
_entity.id
_entity.type
_entity.pdbx_description
1 polymer ?
#
loop_
_entity_poly.entity_id
_entity_poly.type
_entity_poly.pdbx_seq_one_letter_code
_entity_poly.pdbx_strand_id
1 'polypeptide(L)'
;MSSMLTMPEIEVRNPEIDVRNLRVLVTAGASGIGRAIAEHFAAAGARVHITDVVEATLAKTIGAVPGLTGTVGDASHVDDVDRVLVDVSARLGGLDLLVNNAGIAGPTGRVDELTAADVDKTIDVNLKSQFYFLERFVPLLTDSKRNPSIIGMSSVAGRLGYGFRTPYSATKWAIVGLIKSLAIELGPLGVRANAILPGGVRGPRMDRVIAARAEAMGVTFEEMRTEYLRKISLRRMVEAKDVANLALFLASDLARNISGQVISVDGNTESA
;
A
#
# COMPACT_ATOMS: atom_id res chain seq x y z
N MET A 1 15.49 -44.72 -38.11
CA MET A 1 15.60 -44.71 -36.65
C MET A 1 15.32 -43.29 -36.18
N SER A 2 14.08 -43.03 -35.71
CA SER A 2 13.67 -41.71 -35.23
C SER A 2 14.09 -41.56 -33.76
N SER A 3 15.02 -40.65 -33.48
CA SER A 3 15.38 -40.35 -32.10
C SER A 3 14.21 -39.53 -31.49
N MET A 4 13.43 -40.15 -30.62
CA MET A 4 12.53 -39.43 -29.74
C MET A 4 13.36 -38.49 -28.85
N LEU A 5 13.22 -37.18 -29.07
CA LEU A 5 13.66 -36.15 -28.14
C LEU A 5 12.82 -36.30 -26.88
N THR A 6 13.38 -36.88 -25.83
CA THR A 6 12.76 -36.84 -24.49
C THR A 6 12.78 -35.41 -24.01
N MET A 7 11.62 -34.82 -23.88
CA MET A 7 11.46 -33.52 -23.21
C MET A 7 11.95 -33.65 -21.76
N PRO A 8 12.74 -32.69 -21.25
CA PRO A 8 13.14 -32.72 -19.85
C PRO A 8 11.89 -32.67 -18.96
N GLU A 9 11.81 -33.52 -17.94
CA GLU A 9 10.79 -33.47 -16.94
C GLU A 9 10.80 -32.07 -16.29
N ILE A 10 9.69 -31.34 -16.40
CA ILE A 10 9.50 -30.07 -15.69
C ILE A 10 9.26 -30.45 -14.23
N GLU A 11 10.28 -30.29 -13.39
CA GLU A 11 10.13 -30.41 -11.95
C GLU A 11 9.22 -29.27 -11.45
N VAL A 12 7.93 -29.55 -11.29
CA VAL A 12 6.96 -28.61 -10.71
C VAL A 12 7.23 -28.57 -9.20
N ARG A 13 8.15 -27.70 -8.78
CA ARG A 13 8.26 -27.34 -7.36
C ARG A 13 7.03 -26.55 -7.00
N ASN A 14 6.35 -26.91 -5.91
CA ASN A 14 5.28 -26.07 -5.34
C ASN A 14 5.91 -24.72 -4.97
N PRO A 15 5.60 -23.63 -5.67
CA PRO A 15 6.21 -22.35 -5.38
C PRO A 15 5.63 -21.79 -4.07
N GLU A 16 6.48 -21.68 -3.05
CA GLU A 16 6.11 -21.02 -1.80
C GLU A 16 6.37 -19.51 -1.88
N ILE A 17 5.49 -18.72 -1.27
CA ILE A 17 5.74 -17.30 -1.02
C ILE A 17 6.82 -17.21 0.05
N ASP A 18 8.08 -17.00 -0.35
CA ASP A 18 9.19 -16.81 0.58
C ASP A 18 9.59 -15.34 0.68
N VAL A 19 9.39 -14.77 1.85
CA VAL A 19 9.79 -13.42 2.21
C VAL A 19 10.68 -13.41 3.47
N ARG A 20 11.21 -14.56 3.88
CA ARG A 20 12.07 -14.69 5.07
C ARG A 20 13.29 -13.79 4.96
N ASN A 21 13.57 -13.08 6.06
CA ASN A 21 14.65 -12.10 6.16
C ASN A 21 14.61 -10.94 5.15
N LEU A 22 13.51 -10.72 4.39
CA LEU A 22 13.33 -9.48 3.64
C LEU A 22 13.29 -8.30 4.61
N ARG A 23 13.99 -7.23 4.25
CA ARG A 23 14.00 -5.96 4.99
C ARG A 23 12.87 -5.09 4.43
N VAL A 24 11.85 -4.87 5.25
CA VAL A 24 10.58 -4.27 4.82
C VAL A 24 10.32 -2.99 5.60
N LEU A 25 10.03 -1.90 4.92
CA LEU A 25 9.48 -0.68 5.51
C LEU A 25 8.02 -0.51 5.09
N VAL A 26 7.12 -0.29 6.07
CA VAL A 26 5.72 0.00 5.84
C VAL A 26 5.35 1.36 6.44
N THR A 27 4.96 2.33 5.62
CA THR A 27 4.52 3.64 6.10
C THR A 27 3.06 3.59 6.56
N ALA A 28 2.71 4.35 7.63
CA ALA A 28 1.42 4.24 8.35
C ALA A 28 1.10 2.78 8.72
N GLY A 29 2.09 2.11 9.32
CA GLY A 29 2.10 0.68 9.58
C GLY A 29 1.45 0.25 10.89
N ALA A 30 0.95 1.18 11.71
CA ALA A 30 0.41 0.85 13.02
C ALA A 30 -1.09 0.54 13.05
N SER A 31 -1.81 0.75 11.94
CA SER A 31 -3.24 0.51 11.85
C SER A 31 -3.70 0.07 10.46
N GLY A 32 -4.93 -0.47 10.38
CA GLY A 32 -5.60 -0.79 9.12
C GLY A 32 -4.80 -1.69 8.18
N ILE A 33 -4.70 -1.30 6.91
CA ILE A 33 -3.99 -2.04 5.86
C ILE A 33 -2.49 -2.15 6.18
N GLY A 34 -1.86 -1.04 6.57
CA GLY A 34 -0.42 -1.01 6.87
C GLY A 34 -0.05 -1.99 7.98
N ARG A 35 -0.85 -2.01 9.07
CA ARG A 35 -0.66 -2.97 10.16
C ARG A 35 -0.83 -4.41 9.69
N ALA A 36 -1.87 -4.71 8.93
CA ALA A 36 -2.07 -6.06 8.42
C ALA A 36 -0.91 -6.51 7.53
N ILE A 37 -0.37 -5.62 6.69
CA ILE A 37 0.84 -5.90 5.90
C ILE A 37 2.02 -6.19 6.82
N ALA A 38 2.29 -5.32 7.79
CA ALA A 38 3.42 -5.49 8.72
C ALA A 38 3.34 -6.82 9.49
N GLU A 39 2.15 -7.16 10.01
CA GLU A 39 1.89 -8.42 10.73
C GLU A 39 2.11 -9.66 9.84
N HIS A 40 1.61 -9.63 8.58
CA HIS A 40 1.77 -10.75 7.66
C HIS A 40 3.23 -10.96 7.24
N PHE A 41 3.97 -9.88 6.95
CA PHE A 41 5.39 -9.99 6.64
C PHE A 41 6.21 -10.47 7.84
N ALA A 42 5.96 -9.96 9.05
CA ALA A 42 6.62 -10.42 10.26
C ALA A 42 6.33 -11.91 10.54
N ALA A 43 5.08 -12.33 10.43
CA ALA A 43 4.68 -13.73 10.59
C ALA A 43 5.32 -14.66 9.55
N ALA A 44 5.59 -14.15 8.33
CA ALA A 44 6.29 -14.87 7.27
C ALA A 44 7.82 -14.80 7.39
N GLY A 45 8.36 -14.26 8.50
CA GLY A 45 9.79 -14.23 8.81
C GLY A 45 10.58 -13.08 8.19
N ALA A 46 9.91 -12.04 7.69
CA ALA A 46 10.57 -10.80 7.26
C ALA A 46 11.00 -9.95 8.46
N ARG A 47 12.02 -9.11 8.25
CA ARG A 47 12.45 -8.06 9.20
C ARG A 47 11.72 -6.78 8.86
N VAL A 48 10.74 -6.41 9.70
CA VAL A 48 9.82 -5.30 9.39
C VAL A 48 10.07 -4.11 10.29
N HIS A 49 10.15 -2.94 9.66
CA HIS A 49 10.09 -1.63 10.31
C HIS A 49 8.85 -0.88 9.85
N ILE A 50 8.14 -0.25 10.78
CA ILE A 50 6.95 0.54 10.47
C ILE A 50 7.15 1.99 10.92
N THR A 51 6.50 2.93 10.23
CA THR A 51 6.34 4.30 10.76
C THR A 51 4.87 4.65 10.86
N ASP A 52 4.53 5.44 11.86
CA ASP A 52 3.17 5.97 12.04
C ASP A 52 3.23 7.29 12.82
N VAL A 53 2.26 8.17 12.60
CA VAL A 53 2.18 9.47 13.28
C VAL A 53 1.63 9.35 14.70
N VAL A 54 0.91 8.25 15.02
CA VAL A 54 0.26 8.05 16.33
C VAL A 54 1.13 7.15 17.20
N GLU A 55 1.93 7.76 18.08
CA GLU A 55 2.89 7.09 18.96
C GLU A 55 2.26 5.94 19.78
N ALA A 56 1.11 6.19 20.42
CA ALA A 56 0.45 5.18 21.24
C ALA A 56 0.01 3.94 20.42
N THR A 57 -0.45 4.14 19.18
CA THR A 57 -0.84 3.05 18.30
C THR A 57 0.38 2.29 17.80
N LEU A 58 1.45 3.02 17.48
CA LEU A 58 2.73 2.45 17.07
C LEU A 58 3.32 1.56 18.18
N ALA A 59 3.43 2.09 19.40
CA ALA A 59 3.94 1.35 20.55
C ALA A 59 3.13 0.07 20.83
N LYS A 60 1.79 0.17 20.77
CA LYS A 60 0.89 -0.99 20.93
C LYS A 60 1.14 -2.06 19.86
N THR A 61 1.32 -1.64 18.62
CA THR A 61 1.54 -2.57 17.50
C THR A 61 2.90 -3.25 17.59
N ILE A 62 3.95 -2.51 17.90
CA ILE A 62 5.30 -3.05 18.13
C ILE A 62 5.29 -4.05 19.31
N GLY A 63 4.61 -3.73 20.40
CA GLY A 63 4.52 -4.63 21.56
C GLY A 63 3.71 -5.90 21.29
N ALA A 64 2.83 -5.90 20.29
CA ALA A 64 2.00 -7.06 19.95
C ALA A 64 2.65 -8.01 18.91
N VAL A 65 3.66 -7.55 18.16
CA VAL A 65 4.26 -8.32 17.05
C VAL A 65 5.75 -8.55 17.35
N PRO A 66 6.19 -9.76 17.67
CA PRO A 66 7.59 -10.05 17.95
C PRO A 66 8.52 -9.66 16.79
N GLY A 67 9.60 -8.95 17.11
CA GLY A 67 10.61 -8.54 16.13
C GLY A 67 10.23 -7.33 15.27
N LEU A 68 9.01 -6.80 15.40
CA LEU A 68 8.61 -5.58 14.73
C LEU A 68 9.31 -4.37 15.36
N THR A 69 9.82 -3.48 14.54
CA THR A 69 10.43 -2.20 14.98
C THR A 69 9.69 -1.03 14.36
N GLY A 70 9.87 0.18 14.89
CA GLY A 70 9.19 1.33 14.31
C GLY A 70 9.70 2.67 14.81
N THR A 71 9.37 3.72 14.04
CA THR A 71 9.70 5.13 14.30
C THR A 71 8.44 5.98 14.21
N VAL A 72 8.21 6.82 15.21
CA VAL A 72 7.16 7.85 15.16
C VAL A 72 7.54 8.90 14.14
N GLY A 73 6.65 9.17 13.19
CA GLY A 73 6.88 10.21 12.19
C GLY A 73 5.67 10.48 11.30
N ASP A 74 5.50 11.74 10.94
CA ASP A 74 4.54 12.17 9.94
C ASP A 74 5.15 12.04 8.55
N ALA A 75 4.57 11.20 7.72
CA ALA A 75 5.04 10.94 6.36
C ALA A 75 5.04 12.19 5.46
N SER A 76 4.30 13.24 5.81
CA SER A 76 4.25 14.52 5.10
C SER A 76 5.36 15.51 5.51
N HIS A 77 6.19 15.17 6.51
CA HIS A 77 7.29 15.99 6.98
C HIS A 77 8.65 15.36 6.65
N VAL A 78 9.47 16.10 5.92
CA VAL A 78 10.78 15.64 5.43
C VAL A 78 11.72 15.23 6.56
N ASP A 79 11.80 16.01 7.64
CA ASP A 79 12.66 15.72 8.80
C ASP A 79 12.26 14.41 9.51
N ASP A 80 10.97 14.07 9.51
CA ASP A 80 10.48 12.82 10.05
C ASP A 80 10.89 11.64 9.17
N VAL A 81 10.82 11.81 7.85
CA VAL A 81 11.29 10.80 6.90
C VAL A 81 12.78 10.56 7.02
N ASP A 82 13.57 11.61 7.26
CA ASP A 82 15.02 11.51 7.52
C ASP A 82 15.31 10.70 8.80
N ARG A 83 14.54 10.90 9.88
CA ARG A 83 14.66 10.07 11.08
C ARG A 83 14.31 8.60 10.82
N VAL A 84 13.27 8.35 10.02
CA VAL A 84 12.91 6.99 9.63
C VAL A 84 14.02 6.32 8.82
N LEU A 85 14.71 7.06 7.92
CA LEU A 85 15.85 6.54 7.17
C LEU A 85 17.01 6.12 8.09
N VAL A 86 17.34 6.93 9.09
CA VAL A 86 18.38 6.61 10.07
C VAL A 86 18.03 5.32 10.83
N ASP A 87 16.81 5.21 11.33
CA ASP A 87 16.37 4.05 12.09
C ASP A 87 16.30 2.78 11.24
N VAL A 88 15.77 2.85 10.01
CA VAL A 88 15.75 1.73 9.08
C VAL A 88 17.18 1.25 8.76
N SER A 89 18.08 2.17 8.48
CA SER A 89 19.48 1.85 8.20
C SER A 89 20.16 1.16 9.38
N ALA A 90 19.95 1.66 10.60
CA ALA A 90 20.52 1.09 11.81
C ALA A 90 19.94 -0.27 12.17
N ARG A 91 18.62 -0.46 12.02
CA ARG A 91 17.91 -1.66 12.46
C ARG A 91 17.85 -2.76 11.41
N LEU A 92 17.67 -2.41 10.14
CA LEU A 92 17.56 -3.38 9.05
C LEU A 92 18.87 -3.58 8.28
N GLY A 93 19.75 -2.57 8.24
CA GLY A 93 20.99 -2.59 7.48
C GLY A 93 20.81 -2.49 5.97
N GLY A 94 19.68 -1.91 5.51
CA GLY A 94 19.30 -1.72 4.12
C GLY A 94 17.80 -1.98 3.92
N LEU A 95 17.35 -2.02 2.66
CA LEU A 95 15.92 -2.20 2.34
C LEU A 95 15.74 -3.11 1.11
N ASP A 96 14.76 -4.01 1.16
CA ASP A 96 14.36 -4.89 0.05
C ASP A 96 12.93 -4.57 -0.44
N LEU A 97 12.07 -4.05 0.45
CA LEU A 97 10.71 -3.65 0.12
C LEU A 97 10.32 -2.34 0.80
N LEU A 98 9.87 -1.37 0.00
CA LEU A 98 9.16 -0.18 0.48
C LEU A 98 7.66 -0.34 0.19
N VAL A 99 6.83 -0.42 1.24
CA VAL A 99 5.37 -0.30 1.14
C VAL A 99 4.97 1.13 1.48
N ASN A 100 4.76 1.92 0.45
CA ASN A 100 4.39 3.33 0.56
C ASN A 100 2.87 3.44 0.73
N ASN A 101 2.40 3.19 1.98
CA ASN A 101 1.00 3.03 2.34
C ASN A 101 0.37 4.27 3.00
N ALA A 102 1.19 5.21 3.50
CA ALA A 102 0.67 6.40 4.17
C ALA A 102 -0.39 7.14 3.33
N GLY A 103 -1.48 7.56 3.98
CA GLY A 103 -2.54 8.27 3.31
C GLY A 103 -3.79 8.45 4.17
N ILE A 104 -4.45 9.58 3.98
CA ILE A 104 -5.71 9.96 4.63
C ILE A 104 -6.89 9.87 3.68
N ALA A 105 -8.10 9.87 4.23
CA ALA A 105 -9.32 9.88 3.44
C ALA A 105 -9.55 11.20 2.70
N GLY A 106 -9.01 12.29 3.23
CA GLY A 106 -9.34 13.64 2.77
C GLY A 106 -10.78 14.04 3.14
N PRO A 107 -11.21 15.25 2.74
CA PRO A 107 -12.54 15.76 2.97
C PRO A 107 -13.60 15.02 2.14
N THR A 108 -14.83 15.06 2.59
CA THR A 108 -16.02 14.67 1.83
C THR A 108 -16.89 15.91 1.60
N GLY A 109 -17.11 16.29 0.34
CA GLY A 109 -17.90 17.47 -0.04
C GLY A 109 -17.79 17.72 -1.54
N ARG A 110 -18.62 18.64 -2.04
CA ARG A 110 -18.52 19.12 -3.43
C ARG A 110 -17.20 19.87 -3.59
N VAL A 111 -16.63 19.87 -4.79
CA VAL A 111 -15.32 20.48 -5.05
C VAL A 111 -15.29 21.99 -4.76
N ASP A 112 -16.40 22.67 -4.94
CA ASP A 112 -16.60 24.10 -4.68
C ASP A 112 -16.83 24.44 -3.18
N GLU A 113 -16.98 23.42 -2.34
CA GLU A 113 -17.17 23.56 -0.89
C GLU A 113 -15.87 23.23 -0.10
N LEU A 114 -14.86 22.69 -0.77
CA LEU A 114 -13.61 22.27 -0.12
C LEU A 114 -12.69 23.46 0.14
N THR A 115 -12.03 23.46 1.31
CA THR A 115 -11.03 24.48 1.62
C THR A 115 -9.67 24.14 0.99
N ALA A 116 -8.86 25.17 0.70
CA ALA A 116 -7.49 24.97 0.23
C ALA A 116 -6.66 24.13 1.22
N ALA A 117 -6.84 24.34 2.53
CA ALA A 117 -6.15 23.59 3.56
C ALA A 117 -6.48 22.08 3.53
N ASP A 118 -7.74 21.71 3.26
CA ASP A 118 -8.14 20.30 3.12
C ASP A 118 -7.52 19.64 1.89
N VAL A 119 -7.45 20.39 0.78
CA VAL A 119 -6.82 19.95 -0.46
C VAL A 119 -5.32 19.75 -0.23
N ASP A 120 -4.63 20.76 0.31
CA ASP A 120 -3.18 20.75 0.57
C ASP A 120 -2.81 19.57 1.49
N LYS A 121 -3.49 19.42 2.61
CA LYS A 121 -3.27 18.30 3.54
C LYS A 121 -3.43 16.95 2.87
N THR A 122 -4.43 16.82 1.99
CA THR A 122 -4.67 15.56 1.27
C THR A 122 -3.55 15.26 0.28
N ILE A 123 -3.06 16.27 -0.43
CA ILE A 123 -1.93 16.15 -1.36
C ILE A 123 -0.64 15.86 -0.60
N ASP A 124 -0.36 16.58 0.47
CA ASP A 124 0.86 16.42 1.27
C ASP A 124 0.99 14.99 1.80
N VAL A 125 -0.07 14.49 2.44
CA VAL A 125 -0.05 13.15 3.06
C VAL A 125 -0.15 12.03 2.02
N ASN A 126 -0.98 12.16 0.97
CA ASN A 126 -1.23 11.04 0.05
C ASN A 126 -0.24 10.98 -1.11
N LEU A 127 0.33 12.11 -1.52
CA LEU A 127 1.16 12.18 -2.72
C LEU A 127 2.58 12.66 -2.43
N LYS A 128 2.78 13.82 -1.80
CA LYS A 128 4.14 14.32 -1.53
C LYS A 128 4.93 13.36 -0.64
N SER A 129 4.29 12.76 0.36
CA SER A 129 4.91 11.73 1.19
C SER A 129 5.53 10.59 0.38
N GLN A 130 4.87 10.16 -0.71
CA GLN A 130 5.39 9.12 -1.58
C GLN A 130 6.78 9.50 -2.12
N PHE A 131 6.91 10.74 -2.61
CA PHE A 131 8.18 11.25 -3.16
C PHE A 131 9.26 11.37 -2.07
N TYR A 132 8.90 11.82 -0.85
CA TYR A 132 9.87 11.97 0.25
C TYR A 132 10.49 10.63 0.64
N PHE A 133 9.66 9.57 0.74
CA PHE A 133 10.16 8.23 0.97
C PHE A 133 10.95 7.67 -0.21
N LEU A 134 10.52 7.91 -1.45
CA LEU A 134 11.24 7.43 -2.64
C LEU A 134 12.63 8.06 -2.74
N GLU A 135 12.76 9.38 -2.57
CA GLU A 135 14.05 10.08 -2.62
C GLU A 135 15.08 9.47 -1.67
N ARG A 136 14.65 9.09 -0.47
CA ARG A 136 15.53 8.60 0.59
C ARG A 136 15.78 7.09 0.54
N PHE A 137 14.82 6.32 0.11
CA PHE A 137 14.87 4.87 0.22
C PHE A 137 15.21 4.14 -1.09
N VAL A 138 15.07 4.79 -2.26
CA VAL A 138 15.50 4.20 -3.54
C VAL A 138 16.99 3.81 -3.53
N PRO A 139 17.92 4.59 -2.99
CA PRO A 139 19.32 4.15 -2.89
C PRO A 139 19.49 2.83 -2.13
N LEU A 140 18.77 2.62 -1.02
CA LEU A 140 18.83 1.36 -0.27
C LEU A 140 18.22 0.17 -1.05
N LEU A 141 17.20 0.44 -1.87
CA LEU A 141 16.58 -0.58 -2.72
C LEU A 141 17.53 -0.97 -3.86
N THR A 142 18.18 -0.02 -4.51
CA THR A 142 19.13 -0.28 -5.61
C THR A 142 20.36 -1.06 -5.14
N ASP A 143 20.75 -0.92 -3.90
CA ASP A 143 21.85 -1.69 -3.29
C ASP A 143 21.44 -3.12 -2.90
N SER A 144 20.15 -3.41 -2.86
CA SER A 144 19.65 -4.75 -2.54
C SER A 144 19.96 -5.77 -3.64
N LYS A 145 20.27 -6.99 -3.23
CA LYS A 145 20.46 -8.16 -4.13
C LYS A 145 19.29 -9.17 -4.03
N ARG A 146 18.17 -8.74 -3.42
CA ARG A 146 17.06 -9.62 -3.05
C ARG A 146 15.76 -9.29 -3.79
N ASN A 147 15.80 -9.09 -5.12
CA ASN A 147 14.64 -8.76 -5.95
C ASN A 147 13.84 -7.56 -5.40
N PRO A 148 14.49 -6.40 -5.20
CA PRO A 148 13.90 -5.27 -4.49
C PRO A 148 12.64 -4.75 -5.17
N SER A 149 11.71 -4.23 -4.35
CA SER A 149 10.44 -3.73 -4.89
C SER A 149 9.83 -2.56 -4.10
N ILE A 150 8.99 -1.82 -4.80
CA ILE A 150 8.17 -0.74 -4.27
C ILE A 150 6.70 -1.12 -4.47
N ILE A 151 5.90 -0.98 -3.41
CA ILE A 151 4.44 -1.10 -3.48
C ILE A 151 3.84 0.26 -3.13
N GLY A 152 3.21 0.92 -4.12
CA GLY A 152 2.44 2.13 -3.91
C GLY A 152 0.98 1.81 -3.58
N MET A 153 0.50 2.29 -2.43
CA MET A 153 -0.89 2.06 -2.03
C MET A 153 -1.81 3.12 -2.64
N SER A 154 -2.45 2.78 -3.77
CA SER A 154 -3.48 3.58 -4.38
C SER A 154 -4.88 3.23 -3.80
N SER A 155 -5.89 3.11 -4.62
CA SER A 155 -7.29 2.79 -4.29
C SER A 155 -8.05 2.49 -5.57
N VAL A 156 -9.24 1.88 -5.50
CA VAL A 156 -10.18 1.89 -6.63
C VAL A 156 -10.49 3.30 -7.11
N ALA A 157 -10.40 4.32 -6.24
CA ALA A 157 -10.48 5.73 -6.60
C ALA A 157 -9.30 6.21 -7.47
N GLY A 158 -8.26 5.41 -7.68
CA GLY A 158 -7.17 5.64 -8.62
C GLY A 158 -7.40 5.02 -10.01
N ARG A 159 -8.57 4.42 -10.25
CA ARG A 159 -9.01 3.91 -11.57
C ARG A 159 -10.46 4.28 -11.94
N LEU A 160 -11.23 4.76 -10.95
CA LEU A 160 -12.62 5.19 -11.12
C LEU A 160 -12.77 6.65 -10.67
N GLY A 161 -13.78 7.34 -11.22
CA GLY A 161 -14.21 8.63 -10.66
C GLY A 161 -14.83 8.43 -9.27
N TYR A 162 -14.55 9.35 -8.32
CA TYR A 162 -15.06 9.24 -6.96
C TYR A 162 -15.69 10.58 -6.52
N GLY A 163 -16.98 10.72 -6.76
CA GLY A 163 -17.73 11.94 -6.41
C GLY A 163 -17.63 12.29 -4.92
N PHE A 164 -17.65 13.56 -4.59
CA PHE A 164 -17.48 14.13 -3.25
C PHE A 164 -16.13 13.91 -2.57
N ARG A 165 -15.14 13.36 -3.30
CA ARG A 165 -13.80 13.06 -2.78
C ARG A 165 -12.71 13.32 -3.81
N THR A 166 -12.84 14.44 -4.53
CA THR A 166 -11.97 14.82 -5.63
C THR A 166 -10.48 14.87 -5.28
N PRO A 167 -10.02 15.49 -4.16
CA PRO A 167 -8.59 15.51 -3.83
C PRO A 167 -8.03 14.10 -3.55
N TYR A 168 -8.81 13.27 -2.85
CA TYR A 168 -8.43 11.89 -2.61
C TYR A 168 -8.27 11.11 -3.92
N SER A 169 -9.28 11.17 -4.80
CA SER A 169 -9.25 10.47 -6.09
C SER A 169 -8.07 10.95 -6.94
N ALA A 170 -7.86 12.27 -7.04
CA ALA A 170 -6.74 12.85 -7.79
C ALA A 170 -5.39 12.32 -7.28
N THR A 171 -5.16 12.29 -5.95
CA THR A 171 -3.92 11.74 -5.38
C THR A 171 -3.76 10.24 -5.66
N LYS A 172 -4.85 9.47 -5.67
CA LYS A 172 -4.80 8.03 -5.93
C LYS A 172 -4.55 7.69 -7.40
N TRP A 173 -5.04 8.50 -8.34
CA TRP A 173 -4.65 8.45 -9.75
C TRP A 173 -3.19 8.83 -9.96
N ALA A 174 -2.72 9.87 -9.27
CA ALA A 174 -1.32 10.29 -9.33
C ALA A 174 -0.35 9.17 -8.91
N ILE A 175 -0.68 8.39 -7.87
CA ILE A 175 0.12 7.23 -7.44
C ILE A 175 0.22 6.18 -8.57
N VAL A 176 -0.83 5.95 -9.34
CA VAL A 176 -0.79 5.03 -10.49
C VAL A 176 0.23 5.51 -11.53
N GLY A 177 0.20 6.79 -11.88
CA GLY A 177 1.17 7.40 -12.80
C GLY A 177 2.60 7.32 -12.26
N LEU A 178 2.79 7.64 -10.97
CA LEU A 178 4.08 7.56 -10.28
C LEU A 178 4.66 6.14 -10.36
N ILE A 179 3.90 5.12 -10.01
CA ILE A 179 4.37 3.72 -10.01
C ILE A 179 4.75 3.25 -11.42
N LYS A 180 4.00 3.63 -12.43
CA LYS A 180 4.34 3.29 -13.83
C LYS A 180 5.65 3.94 -14.27
N SER A 181 5.90 5.19 -13.89
CA SER A 181 7.15 5.90 -14.16
C SER A 181 8.33 5.26 -13.43
N LEU A 182 8.17 4.96 -12.13
CA LEU A 182 9.20 4.28 -11.34
C LEU A 182 9.58 2.90 -11.90
N ALA A 183 8.62 2.15 -12.43
CA ALA A 183 8.90 0.85 -13.04
C ALA A 183 9.82 0.99 -14.27
N ILE A 184 9.71 2.08 -15.02
CA ILE A 184 10.59 2.39 -16.16
C ILE A 184 11.96 2.88 -15.67
N GLU A 185 11.98 3.82 -14.74
CA GLU A 185 13.21 4.46 -14.25
C GLU A 185 14.10 3.49 -13.48
N LEU A 186 13.51 2.67 -12.61
CA LEU A 186 14.22 1.81 -11.67
C LEU A 186 14.38 0.37 -12.17
N GLY A 187 13.63 -0.02 -13.20
CA GLY A 187 13.73 -1.34 -13.82
C GLY A 187 15.15 -1.71 -14.25
N PRO A 188 15.92 -0.85 -14.95
CA PRO A 188 17.33 -1.10 -15.30
C PRO A 188 18.24 -1.29 -14.08
N LEU A 189 17.82 -0.82 -12.88
CA LEU A 189 18.52 -0.99 -11.62
C LEU A 189 18.04 -2.22 -10.84
N GLY A 190 17.13 -3.02 -11.41
CA GLY A 190 16.61 -4.24 -10.82
C GLY A 190 15.49 -4.02 -9.78
N VAL A 191 14.98 -2.80 -9.61
CA VAL A 191 13.89 -2.49 -8.67
C VAL A 191 12.54 -2.54 -9.39
N ARG A 192 11.62 -3.36 -8.88
CA ARG A 192 10.24 -3.43 -9.38
C ARG A 192 9.34 -2.42 -8.67
N ALA A 193 8.33 -1.89 -9.36
CA ALA A 193 7.34 -1.00 -8.75
C ALA A 193 5.93 -1.40 -9.20
N ASN A 194 5.03 -1.63 -8.23
CA ASN A 194 3.63 -1.99 -8.49
C ASN A 194 2.69 -1.20 -7.60
N ALA A 195 1.46 -0.95 -8.07
CA ALA A 195 0.41 -0.33 -7.29
C ALA A 195 -0.64 -1.36 -6.88
N ILE A 196 -1.04 -1.32 -5.60
CA ILE A 196 -2.22 -2.04 -5.13
C ILE A 196 -3.38 -1.04 -5.00
N LEU A 197 -4.54 -1.43 -5.49
CA LEU A 197 -5.78 -0.65 -5.46
C LEU A 197 -6.84 -1.35 -4.58
N PRO A 198 -6.83 -1.13 -3.26
CA PRO A 198 -7.88 -1.66 -2.40
C PRO A 198 -9.25 -1.04 -2.73
N GLY A 199 -10.30 -1.85 -2.64
CA GLY A 199 -11.68 -1.39 -2.59
C GLY A 199 -12.07 -0.85 -1.21
N GLY A 200 -13.34 -0.95 -0.86
CA GLY A 200 -13.84 -0.66 0.48
C GLY A 200 -13.30 -1.70 1.47
N VAL A 201 -12.28 -1.35 2.23
CA VAL A 201 -11.69 -2.22 3.26
C VAL A 201 -12.42 -2.05 4.58
N ARG A 202 -12.95 -3.15 5.14
CA ARG A 202 -13.69 -3.15 6.39
C ARG A 202 -12.86 -2.55 7.53
N GLY A 203 -13.50 -1.70 8.34
CA GLY A 203 -12.89 -1.11 9.52
C GLY A 203 -13.29 0.35 9.75
N PRO A 204 -12.85 0.95 10.88
CA PRO A 204 -13.30 2.27 11.33
C PRO A 204 -13.11 3.41 10.31
N ARG A 205 -12.08 3.31 9.46
CA ARG A 205 -11.86 4.30 8.39
C ARG A 205 -12.98 4.26 7.35
N MET A 206 -13.38 3.05 6.92
CA MET A 206 -14.46 2.88 5.93
C MET A 206 -15.79 3.30 6.51
N ASP A 207 -16.05 2.96 7.78
CA ASP A 207 -17.29 3.36 8.45
C ASP A 207 -17.43 4.89 8.50
N ARG A 208 -16.34 5.62 8.82
CA ARG A 208 -16.34 7.09 8.75
C ARG A 208 -16.59 7.64 7.34
N VAL A 209 -16.03 6.99 6.31
CA VAL A 209 -16.25 7.38 4.91
C VAL A 209 -17.71 7.18 4.50
N ILE A 210 -18.32 6.06 4.90
CA ILE A 210 -19.73 5.77 4.63
C ILE A 210 -20.60 6.78 5.36
N ALA A 211 -20.34 7.04 6.65
CA ALA A 211 -21.10 8.00 7.45
C ALA A 211 -21.07 9.42 6.84
N ALA A 212 -19.88 9.93 6.52
CA ALA A 212 -19.72 11.25 5.92
C ALA A 212 -20.43 11.37 4.54
N ARG A 213 -20.41 10.31 3.75
CA ARG A 213 -21.12 10.31 2.46
C ARG A 213 -22.62 10.19 2.63
N ALA A 214 -23.10 9.43 3.62
CA ALA A 214 -24.50 9.33 3.97
C ALA A 214 -25.06 10.70 4.37
N GLU A 215 -24.34 11.43 5.23
CA GLU A 215 -24.65 12.80 5.62
C GLU A 215 -24.72 13.75 4.42
N ALA A 216 -23.68 13.75 3.56
CA ALA A 216 -23.62 14.59 2.37
C ALA A 216 -24.74 14.31 1.36
N MET A 217 -25.30 13.11 1.35
CA MET A 217 -26.38 12.70 0.44
C MET A 217 -27.77 12.68 1.11
N GLY A 218 -27.87 12.96 2.40
CA GLY A 218 -29.15 12.99 3.12
C GLY A 218 -29.80 11.61 3.28
N VAL A 219 -29.01 10.53 3.37
CA VAL A 219 -29.48 9.15 3.53
C VAL A 219 -28.93 8.55 4.84
N THR A 220 -29.46 7.39 5.24
CA THR A 220 -28.96 6.70 6.44
C THR A 220 -27.62 5.98 6.17
N PHE A 221 -26.87 5.70 7.24
CA PHE A 221 -25.63 4.89 7.15
C PHE A 221 -25.87 3.53 6.49
N GLU A 222 -26.93 2.83 6.84
CA GLU A 222 -27.25 1.49 6.31
C GLU A 222 -27.66 1.53 4.83
N GLU A 223 -28.38 2.54 4.39
CA GLU A 223 -28.68 2.76 2.98
C GLU A 223 -27.40 2.99 2.18
N MET A 224 -26.52 3.88 2.67
CA MET A 224 -25.24 4.15 2.03
C MET A 224 -24.36 2.91 2.02
N ARG A 225 -24.26 2.16 3.13
CA ARG A 225 -23.52 0.90 3.20
C ARG A 225 -24.02 -0.13 2.21
N THR A 226 -25.33 -0.27 2.08
CA THR A 226 -25.96 -1.16 1.11
C THR A 226 -25.62 -0.76 -0.32
N GLU A 227 -25.60 0.55 -0.61
CA GLU A 227 -25.22 1.07 -1.92
C GLU A 227 -23.74 0.75 -2.24
N TYR A 228 -22.82 0.91 -1.27
CA TYR A 228 -21.44 0.48 -1.45
C TYR A 228 -21.33 -1.01 -1.76
N LEU A 229 -22.03 -1.87 -1.04
CA LEU A 229 -22.01 -3.32 -1.27
C LEU A 229 -22.62 -3.69 -2.63
N ARG A 230 -23.65 -2.97 -3.09
CA ARG A 230 -24.29 -3.20 -4.39
C ARG A 230 -23.34 -2.96 -5.56
N LYS A 231 -22.38 -2.05 -5.40
CA LYS A 231 -21.35 -1.72 -6.41
C LYS A 231 -20.21 -2.73 -6.48
N ILE A 232 -20.09 -3.62 -5.52
CA ILE A 232 -19.06 -4.66 -5.47
C ILE A 232 -19.67 -5.97 -6.00
N SER A 233 -19.09 -6.57 -7.05
CA SER A 233 -19.61 -7.80 -7.64
C SER A 233 -19.70 -8.96 -6.62
N LEU A 234 -18.69 -9.08 -5.74
CA LEU A 234 -18.68 -10.09 -4.69
C LEU A 234 -19.57 -9.76 -3.48
N ARG A 235 -20.28 -8.62 -3.48
CA ARG A 235 -21.23 -8.19 -2.42
C ARG A 235 -20.63 -8.20 -1.01
N ARG A 236 -19.33 -8.04 -0.89
CA ARG A 236 -18.63 -7.98 0.40
C ARG A 236 -17.47 -6.99 0.35
N MET A 237 -17.19 -6.34 1.48
CA MET A 237 -16.00 -5.51 1.63
C MET A 237 -14.74 -6.37 1.67
N VAL A 238 -13.63 -5.76 1.31
CA VAL A 238 -12.29 -6.34 1.41
C VAL A 238 -11.85 -6.36 2.88
N GLU A 239 -11.16 -7.39 3.28
CA GLU A 239 -10.45 -7.42 4.56
C GLU A 239 -9.00 -6.92 4.37
N ALA A 240 -8.42 -6.30 5.40
CA ALA A 240 -7.05 -5.79 5.32
C ALA A 240 -6.02 -6.90 5.00
N LYS A 241 -6.28 -8.13 5.45
CA LYS A 241 -5.47 -9.32 5.13
C LYS A 241 -5.44 -9.67 3.64
N ASP A 242 -6.51 -9.38 2.89
CA ASP A 242 -6.56 -9.67 1.45
C ASP A 242 -5.55 -8.79 0.71
N VAL A 243 -5.40 -7.54 1.15
CA VAL A 243 -4.38 -6.61 0.64
C VAL A 243 -2.98 -7.05 1.05
N ALA A 244 -2.81 -7.51 2.30
CA ALA A 244 -1.53 -8.02 2.80
C ALA A 244 -1.07 -9.27 2.03
N ASN A 245 -1.97 -10.17 1.68
CA ASN A 245 -1.66 -11.35 0.87
C ASN A 245 -1.14 -10.99 -0.51
N LEU A 246 -1.75 -10.00 -1.18
CA LEU A 246 -1.23 -9.52 -2.47
C LEU A 246 0.13 -8.84 -2.31
N ALA A 247 0.35 -8.09 -1.23
CA ALA A 247 1.65 -7.47 -0.95
C ALA A 247 2.75 -8.52 -0.74
N LEU A 248 2.49 -9.61 -0.01
CA LEU A 248 3.40 -10.75 0.15
C LEU A 248 3.75 -11.38 -1.21
N PHE A 249 2.76 -11.66 -2.05
CA PHE A 249 2.98 -12.21 -3.38
C PHE A 249 3.86 -11.29 -4.23
N LEU A 250 3.54 -9.99 -4.28
CA LEU A 250 4.30 -9.00 -5.06
C LEU A 250 5.74 -8.82 -4.57
N ALA A 251 6.01 -9.05 -3.28
CA ALA A 251 7.35 -8.98 -2.72
C ALA A 251 8.19 -10.23 -2.99
N SER A 252 7.56 -11.38 -3.25
CA SER A 252 8.23 -12.66 -3.42
C SER A 252 8.84 -12.83 -4.83
N ASP A 253 9.68 -13.83 -5.00
CA ASP A 253 10.27 -14.20 -6.29
C ASP A 253 9.24 -14.71 -7.30
N LEU A 254 8.04 -15.11 -6.86
CA LEU A 254 6.94 -15.47 -7.75
C LEU A 254 6.50 -14.29 -8.62
N ALA A 255 6.69 -13.06 -8.14
CA ALA A 255 6.36 -11.83 -8.85
C ALA A 255 7.58 -11.15 -9.52
N ARG A 256 8.72 -11.84 -9.67
CA ARG A 256 9.98 -11.25 -10.18
C ARG A 256 9.87 -10.55 -11.54
N ASN A 257 8.91 -10.94 -12.36
CA ASN A 257 8.64 -10.33 -13.66
C ASN A 257 7.37 -9.46 -13.67
N ILE A 258 6.83 -9.09 -12.46
CA ILE A 258 5.69 -8.21 -12.32
C ILE A 258 6.19 -6.84 -11.89
N SER A 259 6.16 -5.86 -12.81
CA SER A 259 6.52 -4.45 -12.57
C SER A 259 5.64 -3.53 -13.41
N GLY A 260 5.36 -2.32 -12.94
CA GLY A 260 4.49 -1.34 -13.59
C GLY A 260 3.00 -1.71 -13.55
N GLN A 261 2.62 -2.73 -12.77
CA GLN A 261 1.24 -3.20 -12.72
C GLN A 261 0.41 -2.44 -11.69
N VAL A 262 -0.89 -2.40 -11.99
CA VAL A 262 -1.93 -1.73 -11.17
C VAL A 262 -2.97 -2.79 -10.86
N ILE A 263 -2.93 -3.34 -9.63
CA ILE A 263 -3.68 -4.54 -9.28
C ILE A 263 -4.73 -4.20 -8.22
N SER A 264 -5.99 -4.45 -8.54
CA SER A 264 -7.10 -4.22 -7.61
C SER A 264 -7.31 -5.40 -6.65
N VAL A 265 -7.61 -5.05 -5.39
CA VAL A 265 -8.15 -5.96 -4.37
C VAL A 265 -9.47 -5.35 -3.90
N ASP A 266 -10.55 -5.56 -4.65
CA ASP A 266 -11.77 -4.77 -4.51
C ASP A 266 -13.08 -5.56 -4.71
N GLY A 267 -13.00 -6.86 -4.94
CA GLY A 267 -14.16 -7.70 -5.20
C GLY A 267 -14.89 -7.37 -6.50
N ASN A 268 -14.19 -6.75 -7.46
CA ASN A 268 -14.70 -6.19 -8.70
C ASN A 268 -15.70 -5.05 -8.44
N THR A 269 -15.16 -3.87 -8.07
CA THR A 269 -15.92 -2.63 -7.94
C THR A 269 -15.98 -1.95 -9.30
N GLU A 270 -17.17 -1.86 -9.91
CA GLU A 270 -17.38 -1.32 -11.26
C GLU A 270 -17.63 0.20 -11.27
N SER A 271 -18.16 0.73 -10.17
CA SER A 271 -18.43 2.17 -10.00
C SER A 271 -18.20 2.60 -8.56
N ALA A 272 -17.89 3.87 -8.33
CA ALA A 272 -17.63 4.41 -7.00
C ALA A 272 -18.59 5.56 -6.62
#